data_b88b462446587672b2963d2b9e1f14e1
#
_entry.id   b88b462446587672b2963d2b9e1f14e1
#
_cell.length_a   1.000
_cell.length_b   1.000
_cell.length_c   1.000
_cell.angle_alpha   90.00
_cell.angle_beta   90.00
_cell.angle_gamma   90.00
#
_symmetry.space_group_name_H-M   'P 1'
#
loop_
_entity.id
_entity.type
_entity.pdbx_description
1 polymer ?
#
loop_
_entity_poly.entity_id
_entity_poly.type
_entity_poly.pdbx_seq_one_letter_code
_entity_poly.pdbx_strand_id
1 'polypeptide(L)'
;MFVFTAFAYGCLTHGFMTDDFSLAYVANTSNSTLPIYYKITAVWGGHEGSFLLWVLIFSIWTVAVALFSQAIPIKMVARVLSILGMVGVGFYLFMLLTSNPFDRLLPFFPIDGKDLNPLLQDFGMIIHPPMLYMGYVGFSVAFAFALAALISGQLDSTWARWSRPWTIAAWSFLTVGISLGSWWAYYELGWGGWWFWDPVENASFMPWLVGTALIHSLAVTEKRKVFKSWTVLLAISAFSLSLLGTFLVRSGVLVSVHSFASDPSRGLFILGLLVVIIGGSLALYAYRAPQLKGSGRYQLFSREVLLMGNNVFLTAATLVVLLGTLLPLVHKEIGMGSISIGAPFFNQMFTYLIVPFVLFMGIGPLSRWKSQSADALYKQLLIAFGLSVSAGILVNASFEQSSYMAALGLVMSFWIIITTIIEIRQRVQPQIASGKMTIVESLQKLTPSHWGMVSGHLGFAVTLTGIALVSAYNVERNVRMAVGDKVTLQGYEFVFKGISEFAGPNYTADIGHLDVNQNGRKVASLAAEKRFYPVQRNVMTEAGIDSGFTRDLFVALGEQLKNGDWSLRIYVKPFINWIWLGTFIMAFGGILSISDKRYRMAKITVKPKANTSQHSALTEQTL
;
A
#
# COMPACT_ATOMS: atom_id res chain seq x y z
N MET A 1 -0.95 -26.25 9.44
CA MET A 1 -0.16 -25.17 8.88
C MET A 1 0.09 -24.06 9.91
N PHE A 2 -0.91 -23.25 10.29
CA PHE A 2 -0.74 -22.09 11.19
C PHE A 2 -0.03 -22.42 12.51
N VAL A 3 -0.49 -23.41 13.27
CA VAL A 3 0.09 -23.75 14.58
C VAL A 3 1.59 -24.07 14.50
N PHE A 4 1.99 -24.88 13.52
CA PHE A 4 3.42 -25.25 13.35
C PHE A 4 4.26 -24.06 12.87
N THR A 5 3.73 -23.20 11.99
CA THR A 5 4.46 -22.00 11.56
C THR A 5 4.60 -21.00 12.69
N ALA A 6 3.54 -20.79 13.48
CA ALA A 6 3.58 -19.92 14.66
C ALA A 6 4.57 -20.43 15.71
N PHE A 7 4.61 -21.75 15.92
CA PHE A 7 5.58 -22.39 16.81
C PHE A 7 7.02 -22.21 16.30
N ALA A 8 7.27 -22.48 15.01
CA ALA A 8 8.58 -22.27 14.40
C ALA A 8 9.03 -20.79 14.51
N TYR A 9 8.11 -19.86 14.26
CA TYR A 9 8.37 -18.44 14.42
C TYR A 9 8.73 -18.07 15.88
N GLY A 10 8.01 -18.65 16.85
CA GLY A 10 8.31 -18.51 18.28
C GLY A 10 9.68 -19.07 18.66
N CYS A 11 10.07 -20.25 18.11
CA CYS A 11 11.39 -20.84 18.34
C CYS A 11 12.52 -19.94 17.79
N LEU A 12 12.33 -19.39 16.58
CA LEU A 12 13.33 -18.46 16.00
C LEU A 12 13.44 -17.18 16.83
N THR A 13 12.29 -16.61 17.25
CA THR A 13 12.27 -15.43 18.13
C THR A 13 12.99 -15.71 19.45
N HIS A 14 12.79 -16.87 20.04
CA HIS A 14 13.51 -17.30 21.25
C HIS A 14 15.02 -17.35 21.01
N GLY A 15 15.46 -17.93 19.87
CA GLY A 15 16.88 -17.96 19.49
C GLY A 15 17.51 -16.56 19.42
N PHE A 16 16.79 -15.56 18.89
CA PHE A 16 17.24 -14.16 18.90
C PHE A 16 17.29 -13.58 20.30
N MET A 17 16.29 -13.84 21.15
CA MET A 17 16.23 -13.30 22.52
C MET A 17 17.29 -13.86 23.44
N THR A 18 17.75 -15.09 23.15
CA THR A 18 18.76 -15.81 23.97
C THR A 18 20.16 -15.78 23.35
N ASP A 19 20.35 -15.04 22.25
CA ASP A 19 21.63 -14.92 21.54
C ASP A 19 22.19 -16.30 21.11
N ASP A 20 21.33 -17.18 20.58
CA ASP A 20 21.76 -18.50 20.07
C ASP A 20 22.53 -18.35 18.76
N PHE A 21 23.79 -17.93 18.84
CA PHE A 21 24.66 -17.73 17.67
C PHE A 21 25.07 -19.06 16.99
N SER A 22 24.64 -20.21 17.50
CA SER A 22 24.74 -21.46 16.76
C SER A 22 23.77 -21.53 15.58
N LEU A 23 22.70 -20.67 15.57
CA LEU A 23 21.86 -20.44 14.42
C LEU A 23 22.54 -19.44 13.48
N ALA A 24 22.80 -19.83 12.23
CA ALA A 24 23.47 -19.00 11.24
C ALA A 24 22.74 -17.66 11.04
N TYR A 25 21.41 -17.69 11.05
CA TYR A 25 20.59 -16.51 10.87
C TYR A 25 20.72 -15.52 12.04
N VAL A 26 20.69 -16.01 13.30
CA VAL A 26 20.89 -15.16 14.48
C VAL A 26 22.29 -14.55 14.50
N ALA A 27 23.33 -15.38 14.23
CA ALA A 27 24.72 -14.90 14.17
C ALA A 27 24.96 -13.82 13.12
N ASN A 28 24.21 -13.84 12.01
CA ASN A 28 24.38 -12.87 10.93
C ASN A 28 23.53 -11.58 11.09
N THR A 29 22.50 -11.58 11.95
CA THR A 29 21.50 -10.50 12.03
C THR A 29 21.19 -10.02 13.44
N SER A 30 21.96 -10.44 14.44
CA SER A 30 21.83 -9.99 15.82
C SER A 30 23.20 -9.85 16.48
N ASN A 31 23.22 -9.29 17.71
CA ASN A 31 24.41 -9.12 18.54
C ASN A 31 23.99 -9.10 20.01
N SER A 32 24.90 -9.45 20.91
CA SER A 32 24.62 -9.48 22.35
C SER A 32 24.24 -8.10 22.91
N THR A 33 24.79 -7.01 22.37
CA THR A 33 24.51 -5.62 22.78
C THR A 33 23.25 -5.02 22.15
N LEU A 34 22.63 -5.70 21.17
CA LEU A 34 21.43 -5.23 20.51
C LEU A 34 20.26 -5.14 21.49
N PRO A 35 19.51 -4.02 21.57
CA PRO A 35 18.32 -3.89 22.41
C PRO A 35 17.30 -4.98 22.16
N ILE A 36 16.65 -5.49 23.23
CA ILE A 36 15.75 -6.65 23.16
C ILE A 36 14.61 -6.50 22.15
N TYR A 37 14.04 -5.30 22.03
CA TYR A 37 12.98 -5.05 21.05
C TYR A 37 13.49 -5.16 19.61
N TYR A 38 14.75 -4.81 19.35
CA TYR A 38 15.38 -5.05 18.05
C TYR A 38 15.79 -6.50 17.85
N LYS A 39 16.16 -7.25 18.90
CA LYS A 39 16.35 -8.71 18.78
C LYS A 39 15.06 -9.39 18.33
N ILE A 40 13.90 -9.01 18.89
CA ILE A 40 12.60 -9.55 18.48
C ILE A 40 12.29 -9.20 17.01
N THR A 41 12.57 -7.96 16.60
CA THR A 41 12.25 -7.53 15.23
C THR A 41 13.31 -7.96 14.21
N ALA A 42 14.54 -8.24 14.64
CA ALA A 42 15.58 -8.84 13.79
C ALA A 42 15.17 -10.19 13.20
N VAL A 43 14.18 -10.87 13.80
CA VAL A 43 13.57 -12.09 13.22
C VAL A 43 13.15 -11.84 11.76
N TRP A 44 12.67 -10.66 11.39
CA TRP A 44 12.35 -10.30 10.00
C TRP A 44 13.33 -9.31 9.36
N GLY A 45 14.46 -9.03 10.03
CA GLY A 45 15.51 -8.14 9.54
C GLY A 45 16.37 -8.69 8.42
N GLY A 46 16.28 -9.98 8.12
CA GLY A 46 17.01 -10.65 7.05
C GLY A 46 16.10 -11.51 6.18
N HIS A 47 16.72 -12.16 5.20
CA HIS A 47 16.00 -12.88 4.14
C HIS A 47 15.15 -14.04 4.67
N GLU A 48 15.76 -14.94 5.47
CA GLU A 48 15.17 -16.22 5.89
C GLU A 48 13.99 -15.97 6.85
N GLY A 49 14.19 -15.17 7.88
CA GLY A 49 13.17 -14.91 8.89
C GLY A 49 12.06 -13.99 8.38
N SER A 50 12.36 -13.03 7.48
CA SER A 50 11.31 -12.24 6.83
C SER A 50 10.40 -13.10 5.97
N PHE A 51 10.93 -14.20 5.38
CA PHE A 51 10.10 -15.15 4.66
C PHE A 51 9.28 -16.05 5.60
N LEU A 52 9.82 -16.42 6.75
CA LEU A 52 9.05 -17.12 7.78
C LEU A 52 7.88 -16.26 8.27
N LEU A 53 8.07 -14.94 8.46
CA LEU A 53 6.98 -13.99 8.74
C LEU A 53 5.95 -13.96 7.59
N TRP A 54 6.40 -13.96 6.35
CA TRP A 54 5.51 -14.04 5.17
C TRP A 54 4.62 -15.27 5.21
N VAL A 55 5.20 -16.45 5.46
CA VAL A 55 4.45 -17.71 5.54
C VAL A 55 3.52 -17.75 6.76
N LEU A 56 3.93 -17.17 7.89
CA LEU A 56 3.08 -17.00 9.06
C LEU A 56 1.84 -16.15 8.74
N ILE A 57 2.03 -15.00 8.13
CA ILE A 57 0.93 -14.10 7.71
C ILE A 57 0.03 -14.81 6.69
N PHE A 58 0.61 -15.53 5.72
CA PHE A 58 -0.16 -16.35 4.77
C PHE A 58 -1.04 -17.38 5.49
N SER A 59 -0.50 -18.03 6.51
CA SER A 59 -1.25 -18.98 7.32
C SER A 59 -2.35 -18.32 8.17
N ILE A 60 -2.12 -17.09 8.66
CA ILE A 60 -3.15 -16.28 9.35
C ILE A 60 -4.31 -15.98 8.41
N TRP A 61 -4.05 -15.51 7.17
CA TRP A 61 -5.09 -15.29 6.17
C TRP A 61 -5.88 -16.56 5.85
N THR A 62 -5.19 -17.69 5.74
CA THR A 62 -5.83 -18.99 5.47
C THR A 62 -6.77 -19.40 6.61
N VAL A 63 -6.34 -19.24 7.87
CA VAL A 63 -7.18 -19.50 9.06
C VAL A 63 -8.34 -18.50 9.12
N ALA A 64 -8.08 -17.23 8.84
CA ALA A 64 -9.13 -16.21 8.80
C ALA A 64 -10.23 -16.56 7.78
N VAL A 65 -9.86 -17.04 6.58
CA VAL A 65 -10.83 -17.53 5.59
C VAL A 65 -11.65 -18.69 6.15
N ALA A 66 -11.01 -19.66 6.82
CA ALA A 66 -11.73 -20.79 7.41
C ALA A 66 -12.73 -20.34 8.50
N LEU A 67 -12.35 -19.38 9.35
CA LEU A 67 -13.17 -18.94 10.49
C LEU A 67 -14.28 -17.95 10.07
N PHE A 68 -14.00 -17.03 9.15
CA PHE A 68 -14.92 -15.93 8.82
C PHE A 68 -15.73 -16.16 7.54
N SER A 69 -15.66 -17.33 6.91
CA SER A 69 -16.39 -17.67 5.68
C SER A 69 -17.63 -18.55 5.92
N GLN A 70 -18.18 -18.57 7.13
CA GLN A 70 -19.32 -19.43 7.49
C GLN A 70 -20.59 -19.17 6.66
N ALA A 71 -20.79 -17.97 6.14
CA ALA A 71 -21.90 -17.60 5.27
C ALA A 71 -21.70 -18.06 3.80
N ILE A 72 -20.55 -18.61 3.47
CA ILE A 72 -20.18 -19.04 2.11
C ILE A 72 -20.43 -20.55 1.98
N PRO A 73 -20.91 -21.06 0.82
CA PRO A 73 -21.10 -22.48 0.62
C PRO A 73 -19.79 -23.27 0.88
N ILE A 74 -19.89 -24.35 1.65
CA ILE A 74 -18.73 -25.14 2.07
C ILE A 74 -17.86 -25.62 0.90
N LYS A 75 -18.47 -25.96 -0.24
CA LYS A 75 -17.74 -26.35 -1.45
C LYS A 75 -16.86 -25.21 -2.01
N MET A 76 -17.31 -23.96 -1.88
CA MET A 76 -16.53 -22.79 -2.31
C MET A 76 -15.37 -22.56 -1.33
N VAL A 77 -15.64 -22.58 -0.02
CA VAL A 77 -14.61 -22.42 1.01
C VAL A 77 -13.55 -23.50 0.89
N ALA A 78 -13.95 -24.76 0.70
CA ALA A 78 -13.02 -25.87 0.51
C ALA A 78 -12.09 -25.65 -0.70
N ARG A 79 -12.63 -25.16 -1.84
CA ARG A 79 -11.80 -24.84 -3.02
C ARG A 79 -10.83 -23.70 -2.74
N VAL A 80 -11.29 -22.62 -2.09
CA VAL A 80 -10.43 -21.50 -1.71
C VAL A 80 -9.30 -21.96 -0.82
N LEU A 81 -9.60 -22.74 0.23
CA LEU A 81 -8.60 -23.27 1.14
C LEU A 81 -7.63 -24.26 0.44
N SER A 82 -8.13 -25.07 -0.52
CA SER A 82 -7.26 -25.94 -1.32
C SER A 82 -6.28 -25.17 -2.19
N ILE A 83 -6.74 -24.07 -2.82
CA ILE A 83 -5.86 -23.22 -3.64
C ILE A 83 -4.82 -22.53 -2.75
N LEU A 84 -5.23 -21.96 -1.61
CA LEU A 84 -4.29 -21.41 -0.63
C LEU A 84 -3.32 -22.48 -0.13
N GLY A 85 -3.79 -23.69 0.12
CA GLY A 85 -2.93 -24.83 0.51
C GLY A 85 -1.86 -25.14 -0.55
N MET A 86 -2.22 -25.19 -1.83
CA MET A 86 -1.28 -25.43 -2.94
C MET A 86 -0.23 -24.31 -3.04
N VAL A 87 -0.65 -23.05 -2.94
CA VAL A 87 0.28 -21.91 -2.90
C VAL A 87 1.21 -22.00 -1.67
N GLY A 88 0.65 -22.38 -0.51
CA GLY A 88 1.42 -22.57 0.72
C GLY A 88 2.49 -23.66 0.59
N VAL A 89 2.21 -24.77 -0.11
CA VAL A 89 3.22 -25.80 -0.39
C VAL A 89 4.41 -25.20 -1.13
N GLY A 90 4.18 -24.37 -2.16
CA GLY A 90 5.25 -23.68 -2.88
C GLY A 90 6.10 -22.81 -1.94
N PHE A 91 5.47 -22.06 -1.03
CA PHE A 91 6.18 -21.23 -0.07
C PHE A 91 6.99 -22.04 0.95
N TYR A 92 6.43 -23.15 1.47
CA TYR A 92 7.19 -24.02 2.38
C TYR A 92 8.37 -24.69 1.68
N LEU A 93 8.21 -25.12 0.43
CA LEU A 93 9.31 -25.69 -0.34
C LEU A 93 10.42 -24.65 -0.57
N PHE A 94 10.07 -23.43 -0.90
CA PHE A 94 11.04 -22.34 -1.01
C PHE A 94 11.81 -22.13 0.29
N MET A 95 11.10 -22.04 1.42
CA MET A 95 11.71 -21.85 2.73
C MET A 95 12.65 -23.00 3.11
N LEU A 96 12.22 -24.24 2.92
CA LEU A 96 13.00 -25.40 3.32
C LEU A 96 14.21 -25.67 2.42
N LEU A 97 14.11 -25.35 1.11
CA LEU A 97 15.15 -25.69 0.14
C LEU A 97 16.16 -24.56 -0.10
N THR A 98 15.74 -23.29 0.10
CA THR A 98 16.59 -22.15 -0.27
C THR A 98 16.75 -21.09 0.82
N SER A 99 15.93 -21.11 1.87
CA SER A 99 15.86 -20.01 2.82
C SER A 99 15.51 -20.48 4.24
N ASN A 100 16.18 -21.55 4.70
CA ASN A 100 15.93 -22.13 6.01
C ASN A 100 16.49 -21.24 7.13
N PRO A 101 15.65 -20.67 8.03
CA PRO A 101 16.13 -19.82 9.11
C PRO A 101 16.75 -20.60 10.29
N PHE A 102 16.73 -21.94 10.25
CA PHE A 102 17.24 -22.82 11.32
C PHE A 102 18.56 -23.51 10.98
N ASP A 103 19.25 -23.07 9.93
CA ASP A 103 20.57 -23.59 9.59
C ASP A 103 21.57 -23.33 10.72
N ARG A 104 22.39 -24.36 11.05
CA ARG A 104 23.30 -24.36 12.19
C ARG A 104 24.75 -24.19 11.76
N LEU A 105 25.49 -23.41 12.54
CA LEU A 105 26.95 -23.26 12.47
C LEU A 105 27.63 -24.24 13.45
N LEU A 106 27.54 -25.53 13.19
CA LEU A 106 28.14 -26.56 14.05
C LEU A 106 29.29 -27.23 13.29
N PRO A 107 30.37 -27.66 14.02
CA PRO A 107 30.57 -27.53 15.48
C PRO A 107 31.11 -26.18 15.94
N PHE A 108 31.48 -25.27 15.06
CA PHE A 108 32.08 -23.97 15.38
C PHE A 108 31.12 -22.82 15.05
N PHE A 109 30.77 -22.05 16.06
CA PHE A 109 29.94 -20.84 15.93
C PHE A 109 30.65 -19.63 16.55
N PRO A 110 30.34 -18.40 16.13
CA PRO A 110 30.97 -17.19 16.66
C PRO A 110 30.57 -16.95 18.13
N ILE A 111 31.46 -16.30 18.89
CA ILE A 111 31.19 -15.91 20.29
C ILE A 111 30.08 -14.85 20.34
N ASP A 112 30.01 -13.98 19.33
CA ASP A 112 28.99 -12.93 19.20
C ASP A 112 28.59 -12.74 17.74
N GLY A 113 27.43 -12.11 17.51
CA GLY A 113 26.87 -11.94 16.17
C GLY A 113 27.35 -10.66 15.48
N LYS A 114 27.02 -10.55 14.17
CA LYS A 114 27.43 -9.45 13.29
C LYS A 114 26.59 -8.17 13.44
N ASP A 115 25.63 -8.17 14.35
CA ASP A 115 24.63 -7.13 14.57
C ASP A 115 23.58 -6.98 13.45
N LEU A 116 22.46 -6.36 13.79
CA LEU A 116 21.44 -5.96 12.83
C LEU A 116 21.92 -4.77 12.01
N ASN A 117 21.59 -4.72 10.73
CA ASN A 117 21.86 -3.55 9.90
C ASN A 117 21.34 -2.28 10.61
N PRO A 118 22.17 -1.23 10.80
CA PRO A 118 21.77 0.01 11.47
C PRO A 118 20.48 0.63 10.94
N LEU A 119 20.23 0.65 9.63
CA LEU A 119 18.98 1.10 9.01
C LEU A 119 17.74 0.38 9.55
N LEU A 120 17.90 -0.82 10.08
CA LEU A 120 16.81 -1.64 10.60
C LEU A 120 16.64 -1.50 12.12
N GLN A 121 17.52 -0.75 12.79
CA GLN A 121 17.45 -0.49 14.23
C GLN A 121 16.60 0.75 14.51
N ASP A 122 15.37 0.72 14.00
CA ASP A 122 14.42 1.82 14.04
C ASP A 122 12.98 1.33 14.29
N PHE A 123 12.11 2.25 14.76
CA PHE A 123 10.69 1.97 15.01
C PHE A 123 9.94 1.58 13.71
N GLY A 124 10.32 2.16 12.57
CA GLY A 124 9.76 1.80 11.27
C GLY A 124 9.91 0.33 10.95
N MET A 125 11.05 -0.28 11.32
CA MET A 125 11.30 -1.72 11.18
C MET A 125 10.33 -2.57 12.00
N ILE A 126 9.84 -2.08 13.13
CA ILE A 126 8.90 -2.82 13.98
C ILE A 126 7.54 -2.96 13.29
N ILE A 127 7.04 -1.88 12.68
CA ILE A 127 5.63 -1.81 12.23
C ILE A 127 5.45 -1.94 10.73
N HIS A 128 6.37 -1.39 9.91
CA HIS A 128 6.18 -1.34 8.44
C HIS A 128 6.17 -2.73 7.78
N PRO A 129 7.15 -3.63 7.97
CA PRO A 129 7.18 -4.90 7.25
C PRO A 129 5.97 -5.81 7.55
N PRO A 130 5.52 -5.97 8.82
CA PRO A 130 4.31 -6.73 9.11
C PRO A 130 3.06 -6.17 8.42
N MET A 131 2.86 -4.84 8.41
CA MET A 131 1.72 -4.21 7.74
C MET A 131 1.77 -4.39 6.22
N LEU A 132 2.95 -4.21 5.64
CA LEU A 132 3.18 -4.41 4.21
C LEU A 132 2.86 -5.86 3.82
N TYR A 133 3.37 -6.85 4.55
CA TYR A 133 3.15 -8.27 4.27
C TYR A 133 1.69 -8.68 4.46
N MET A 134 0.98 -8.13 5.45
CA MET A 134 -0.47 -8.32 5.57
C MET A 134 -1.21 -7.93 4.29
N GLY A 135 -0.83 -6.83 3.66
CA GLY A 135 -1.41 -6.38 2.40
C GLY A 135 -1.03 -7.26 1.20
N TYR A 136 0.26 -7.48 1.02
CA TYR A 136 0.81 -8.28 -0.08
C TYR A 136 0.23 -9.69 -0.13
N VAL A 137 0.36 -10.39 0.99
CA VAL A 137 -0.10 -11.77 1.14
C VAL A 137 -1.62 -11.84 1.10
N GLY A 138 -2.31 -10.83 1.60
CA GLY A 138 -3.77 -10.77 1.64
C GLY A 138 -4.44 -10.87 0.26
N PHE A 139 -3.78 -10.40 -0.80
CA PHE A 139 -4.28 -10.57 -2.17
C PHE A 139 -4.34 -12.03 -2.63
N SER A 140 -3.63 -12.95 -1.97
CA SER A 140 -3.76 -14.39 -2.22
C SER A 140 -5.19 -14.90 -1.99
N VAL A 141 -5.92 -14.29 -1.07
CA VAL A 141 -7.32 -14.65 -0.79
C VAL A 141 -8.23 -14.26 -1.96
N ALA A 142 -8.09 -13.03 -2.49
CA ALA A 142 -8.85 -12.58 -3.67
C ALA A 142 -8.55 -13.45 -4.90
N PHE A 143 -7.27 -13.78 -5.10
CA PHE A 143 -6.80 -14.72 -6.11
C PHE A 143 -7.44 -16.11 -5.95
N ALA A 144 -7.41 -16.68 -4.74
CA ALA A 144 -7.99 -17.99 -4.47
C ALA A 144 -9.51 -18.02 -4.71
N PHE A 145 -10.24 -16.95 -4.34
CA PHE A 145 -11.66 -16.81 -4.68
C PHE A 145 -11.91 -16.76 -6.19
N ALA A 146 -11.09 -16.04 -6.95
CA ALA A 146 -11.19 -15.95 -8.40
C ALA A 146 -10.97 -17.31 -9.07
N LEU A 147 -9.92 -18.05 -8.67
CA LEU A 147 -9.65 -19.39 -9.21
C LEU A 147 -10.72 -20.41 -8.78
N ALA A 148 -11.19 -20.37 -7.52
CA ALA A 148 -12.27 -21.23 -7.06
C ALA A 148 -13.56 -20.99 -7.86
N ALA A 149 -13.85 -19.74 -8.21
CA ALA A 149 -14.97 -19.38 -9.08
C ALA A 149 -14.78 -19.88 -10.52
N LEU A 150 -13.59 -19.78 -11.09
CA LEU A 150 -13.24 -20.34 -12.40
C LEU A 150 -13.39 -21.87 -12.43
N ILE A 151 -12.83 -22.57 -11.43
CA ILE A 151 -12.91 -24.03 -11.32
C ILE A 151 -14.36 -24.50 -11.22
N SER A 152 -15.18 -23.78 -10.43
CA SER A 152 -16.58 -24.15 -10.22
C SER A 152 -17.51 -23.77 -11.36
N GLY A 153 -17.09 -22.89 -12.29
CA GLY A 153 -17.95 -22.25 -13.28
C GLY A 153 -18.98 -21.28 -12.68
N GLN A 154 -18.91 -20.99 -11.36
CA GLN A 154 -19.83 -20.11 -10.66
C GLN A 154 -19.28 -18.66 -10.61
N LEU A 155 -19.35 -18.01 -11.76
CA LEU A 155 -18.87 -16.63 -11.94
C LEU A 155 -20.06 -15.64 -11.95
N ASP A 156 -20.88 -15.73 -10.91
CA ASP A 156 -22.01 -14.83 -10.68
C ASP A 156 -21.62 -13.61 -9.81
N SER A 157 -22.60 -12.79 -9.43
CA SER A 157 -22.36 -11.64 -8.54
C SER A 157 -22.01 -12.05 -7.10
N THR A 158 -22.18 -13.30 -6.74
CA THR A 158 -22.05 -13.79 -5.37
C THR A 158 -20.60 -13.95 -4.98
N TRP A 159 -19.77 -14.52 -5.86
CA TRP A 159 -18.33 -14.65 -5.60
C TRP A 159 -17.65 -13.28 -5.45
N ALA A 160 -18.07 -12.28 -6.25
CA ALA A 160 -17.56 -10.91 -6.13
C ALA A 160 -17.89 -10.30 -4.77
N ARG A 161 -19.10 -10.57 -4.24
CA ARG A 161 -19.49 -10.15 -2.89
C ARG A 161 -18.63 -10.82 -1.82
N TRP A 162 -18.36 -12.12 -1.96
CA TRP A 162 -17.54 -12.86 -1.00
C TRP A 162 -16.07 -12.43 -1.00
N SER A 163 -15.51 -12.17 -2.17
CA SER A 163 -14.12 -11.75 -2.33
C SER A 163 -13.87 -10.30 -1.88
N ARG A 164 -14.87 -9.42 -2.00
CA ARG A 164 -14.71 -7.98 -1.80
C ARG A 164 -14.19 -7.57 -0.42
N PRO A 165 -14.70 -8.07 0.72
CA PRO A 165 -14.17 -7.68 2.02
C PRO A 165 -12.72 -8.10 2.23
N TRP A 166 -12.31 -9.26 1.73
CA TRP A 166 -10.93 -9.73 1.78
C TRP A 166 -9.99 -8.84 0.95
N THR A 167 -10.43 -8.47 -0.25
CA THR A 167 -9.70 -7.55 -1.12
C THR A 167 -9.50 -6.18 -0.48
N ILE A 168 -10.57 -5.62 0.14
CA ILE A 168 -10.49 -4.33 0.83
C ILE A 168 -9.58 -4.43 2.05
N ALA A 169 -9.62 -5.53 2.81
CA ALA A 169 -8.73 -5.74 3.95
C ALA A 169 -7.26 -5.77 3.51
N ALA A 170 -6.92 -6.56 2.50
CA ALA A 170 -5.58 -6.62 1.93
C ALA A 170 -5.12 -5.25 1.44
N TRP A 171 -5.96 -4.53 0.71
CA TRP A 171 -5.68 -3.20 0.20
C TRP A 171 -5.47 -2.18 1.34
N SER A 172 -6.26 -2.23 2.42
CA SER A 172 -6.11 -1.33 3.56
C SER A 172 -4.78 -1.56 4.29
N PHE A 173 -4.40 -2.81 4.52
CA PHE A 173 -3.09 -3.15 5.10
C PHE A 173 -1.95 -2.69 4.19
N LEU A 174 -2.06 -2.90 2.88
CA LEU A 174 -1.05 -2.45 1.93
C LEU A 174 -0.94 -0.92 1.88
N THR A 175 -2.07 -0.20 1.95
CA THR A 175 -2.09 1.26 2.04
C THR A 175 -1.33 1.76 3.27
N VAL A 176 -1.59 1.16 4.44
CA VAL A 176 -0.85 1.49 5.68
C VAL A 176 0.62 1.09 5.54
N GLY A 177 0.90 -0.10 5.00
CA GLY A 177 2.28 -0.59 4.82
C GLY A 177 3.12 0.33 3.95
N ILE A 178 2.62 0.73 2.77
CA ILE A 178 3.30 1.67 1.87
C ILE A 178 3.49 3.03 2.55
N SER A 179 2.46 3.53 3.24
CA SER A 179 2.52 4.81 3.96
C SER A 179 3.60 4.82 5.04
N LEU A 180 3.67 3.75 5.84
CA LEU A 180 4.68 3.60 6.90
C LEU A 180 6.09 3.48 6.33
N GLY A 181 6.28 2.79 5.21
CA GLY A 181 7.58 2.70 4.53
C GLY A 181 8.05 4.04 3.98
N SER A 182 7.13 4.79 3.36
CA SER A 182 7.39 6.15 2.89
C SER A 182 7.76 7.10 4.03
N TRP A 183 7.04 7.01 5.17
CA TRP A 183 7.34 7.79 6.37
C TRP A 183 8.69 7.39 6.98
N TRP A 184 9.00 6.10 7.07
CA TRP A 184 10.28 5.59 7.56
C TRP A 184 11.44 6.07 6.68
N ALA A 185 11.36 5.95 5.36
CA ALA A 185 12.37 6.46 4.44
C ALA A 185 12.60 7.97 4.60
N TYR A 186 11.54 8.74 4.90
CA TYR A 186 11.62 10.18 5.06
C TYR A 186 12.48 10.61 6.24
N TYR A 187 12.32 9.99 7.41
CA TYR A 187 13.06 10.43 8.60
C TYR A 187 14.38 9.68 8.79
N GLU A 188 14.49 8.43 8.32
CA GLU A 188 15.63 7.56 8.58
C GLU A 188 16.79 7.78 7.61
N LEU A 189 16.52 7.98 6.31
CA LEU A 189 17.59 8.03 5.31
C LEU A 189 18.37 9.34 5.29
N GLY A 190 17.94 10.37 6.00
CA GLY A 190 18.60 11.68 6.03
C GLY A 190 18.54 12.47 4.70
N TRP A 191 17.89 11.92 3.68
CA TRP A 191 17.77 12.57 2.36
C TRP A 191 16.55 13.50 2.27
N GLY A 192 15.64 13.41 3.25
CA GLY A 192 14.43 14.21 3.32
C GLY A 192 13.41 13.95 2.20
N GLY A 193 13.58 12.89 1.41
CA GLY A 193 12.59 12.45 0.43
C GLY A 193 11.55 11.54 1.07
N TRP A 194 10.35 11.49 0.49
CA TRP A 194 9.26 10.62 0.97
C TRP A 194 8.91 9.50 -0.03
N TRP A 195 9.38 9.57 -1.28
CA TRP A 195 9.20 8.58 -2.34
C TRP A 195 10.30 8.74 -3.39
N PHE A 196 11.02 7.67 -3.69
CA PHE A 196 12.19 7.70 -4.55
C PHE A 196 12.01 6.96 -5.87
N TRP A 197 10.85 6.33 -6.09
CA TRP A 197 10.62 5.41 -7.20
C TRP A 197 11.65 4.27 -7.21
N ASP A 198 12.13 3.88 -6.04
CA ASP A 198 12.98 2.72 -5.88
C ASP A 198 12.27 1.46 -6.39
N PRO A 199 12.98 0.51 -7.04
CA PRO A 199 12.35 -0.71 -7.55
C PRO A 199 11.53 -1.50 -6.52
N VAL A 200 11.88 -1.47 -5.23
CA VAL A 200 11.14 -2.14 -4.17
C VAL A 200 9.90 -1.35 -3.75
N GLU A 201 10.00 -0.01 -3.71
CA GLU A 201 8.82 0.87 -3.55
C GLU A 201 7.83 0.62 -4.70
N ASN A 202 8.31 0.62 -5.94
CA ASN A 202 7.52 0.33 -7.13
C ASN A 202 6.86 -1.04 -7.06
N ALA A 203 7.58 -2.06 -6.60
CA ALA A 203 7.06 -3.41 -6.42
C ALA A 203 5.86 -3.43 -5.46
N SER A 204 5.86 -2.59 -4.42
CA SER A 204 4.74 -2.48 -3.48
C SER A 204 3.55 -1.70 -4.05
N PHE A 205 3.82 -0.72 -4.87
CA PHE A 205 2.81 0.16 -5.43
C PHE A 205 1.99 -0.49 -6.54
N MET A 206 2.60 -1.38 -7.35
CA MET A 206 1.89 -2.10 -8.42
C MET A 206 0.68 -2.92 -7.94
N PRO A 207 0.78 -3.82 -6.95
CA PRO A 207 -0.38 -4.55 -6.44
C PRO A 207 -1.41 -3.64 -5.76
N TRP A 208 -1.01 -2.49 -5.19
CA TRP A 208 -1.92 -1.49 -4.66
C TRP A 208 -2.78 -0.85 -5.75
N LEU A 209 -2.19 -0.45 -6.88
CA LEU A 209 -2.90 0.11 -8.04
C LEU A 209 -3.91 -0.90 -8.61
N VAL A 210 -3.47 -2.13 -8.86
CA VAL A 210 -4.36 -3.20 -9.37
C VAL A 210 -5.40 -3.60 -8.32
N GLY A 211 -5.05 -3.61 -7.04
CA GLY A 211 -5.97 -3.83 -5.93
C GLY A 211 -7.09 -2.79 -5.89
N THR A 212 -6.76 -1.51 -6.13
CA THR A 212 -7.74 -0.42 -6.26
C THR A 212 -8.68 -0.66 -7.45
N ALA A 213 -8.14 -1.01 -8.62
CA ALA A 213 -8.95 -1.38 -9.78
C ALA A 213 -9.85 -2.59 -9.49
N LEU A 214 -9.33 -3.59 -8.78
CA LEU A 214 -10.07 -4.78 -8.37
C LEU A 214 -11.25 -4.45 -7.45
N ILE A 215 -11.08 -3.57 -6.46
CA ILE A 215 -12.17 -3.11 -5.58
C ILE A 215 -13.30 -2.49 -6.39
N HIS A 216 -12.98 -1.63 -7.35
CA HIS A 216 -13.96 -1.00 -8.23
C HIS A 216 -14.65 -2.04 -9.13
N SER A 217 -13.89 -2.95 -9.73
CA SER A 217 -14.41 -4.00 -10.59
C SER A 217 -15.29 -4.99 -9.84
N LEU A 218 -14.92 -5.39 -8.62
CA LEU A 218 -15.75 -6.22 -7.74
C LEU A 218 -17.10 -5.55 -7.42
N ALA A 219 -17.09 -4.23 -7.17
CA ALA A 219 -18.34 -3.48 -6.92
C ALA A 219 -19.26 -3.47 -8.12
N VAL A 220 -18.72 -3.33 -9.34
CA VAL A 220 -19.51 -3.41 -10.59
C VAL A 220 -20.02 -4.83 -10.82
N THR A 221 -19.17 -5.83 -10.66
CA THR A 221 -19.55 -7.25 -10.85
C THR A 221 -20.63 -7.67 -9.86
N GLU A 222 -20.52 -7.26 -8.59
CA GLU A 222 -21.53 -7.54 -7.56
C GLU A 222 -22.89 -6.92 -7.90
N LYS A 223 -22.91 -5.64 -8.28
CA LYS A 223 -24.16 -4.87 -8.47
C LYS A 223 -24.78 -5.04 -9.85
N ARG A 224 -23.95 -5.23 -10.88
CA ARG A 224 -24.35 -5.13 -12.30
C ARG A 224 -24.15 -6.42 -13.10
N LYS A 225 -23.42 -7.40 -12.56
CA LYS A 225 -23.11 -8.69 -13.22
C LYS A 225 -22.31 -8.54 -14.53
N VAL A 226 -21.63 -7.39 -14.69
CA VAL A 226 -20.71 -7.11 -15.81
C VAL A 226 -19.27 -7.11 -15.30
N PHE A 227 -18.27 -7.01 -16.18
CA PHE A 227 -16.82 -7.00 -15.88
C PHE A 227 -16.27 -8.29 -15.27
N LYS A 228 -17.00 -9.40 -15.31
CA LYS A 228 -16.58 -10.68 -14.69
C LYS A 228 -15.17 -11.10 -15.10
N SER A 229 -14.92 -11.10 -16.42
CA SER A 229 -13.62 -11.43 -17.00
C SER A 229 -12.51 -10.51 -16.50
N TRP A 230 -12.77 -9.21 -16.56
CA TRP A 230 -11.84 -8.19 -16.08
C TRP A 230 -11.55 -8.31 -14.58
N THR A 231 -12.58 -8.54 -13.77
CA THR A 231 -12.45 -8.74 -12.32
C THR A 231 -11.59 -9.95 -11.95
N VAL A 232 -11.75 -11.06 -12.70
CA VAL A 232 -10.91 -12.25 -12.51
C VAL A 232 -9.45 -11.95 -12.88
N LEU A 233 -9.21 -11.30 -14.02
CA LEU A 233 -7.86 -10.92 -14.43
C LEU A 233 -7.19 -9.98 -13.40
N LEU A 234 -7.92 -8.98 -12.90
CA LEU A 234 -7.39 -8.09 -11.86
C LEU A 234 -7.05 -8.84 -10.55
N ALA A 235 -7.88 -9.83 -10.16
CA ALA A 235 -7.60 -10.65 -8.98
C ALA A 235 -6.35 -11.53 -9.15
N ILE A 236 -6.17 -12.12 -10.33
CA ILE A 236 -4.95 -12.85 -10.69
C ILE A 236 -3.75 -11.89 -10.69
N SER A 237 -3.86 -10.74 -11.35
CA SER A 237 -2.78 -9.77 -11.47
C SER A 237 -2.34 -9.19 -10.12
N ALA A 238 -3.27 -8.89 -9.20
CA ALA A 238 -2.94 -8.33 -7.88
C ALA A 238 -2.01 -9.24 -7.10
N PHE A 239 -2.32 -10.55 -7.04
CA PHE A 239 -1.45 -11.51 -6.36
C PHE A 239 -0.18 -11.84 -7.16
N SER A 240 -0.27 -11.90 -8.49
CA SER A 240 0.89 -12.10 -9.36
C SER A 240 1.94 -11.00 -9.20
N LEU A 241 1.50 -9.74 -9.09
CA LEU A 241 2.39 -8.60 -8.83
C LEU A 241 2.97 -8.62 -7.41
N SER A 242 2.22 -9.11 -6.42
CA SER A 242 2.77 -9.35 -5.07
C SER A 242 3.87 -10.41 -5.09
N LEU A 243 3.70 -11.50 -5.83
CA LEU A 243 4.74 -12.52 -6.01
C LEU A 243 5.94 -11.99 -6.82
N LEU A 244 5.67 -11.21 -7.87
CA LEU A 244 6.74 -10.56 -8.65
C LEU A 244 7.56 -9.62 -7.76
N GLY A 245 6.90 -8.82 -6.92
CA GLY A 245 7.58 -7.98 -5.93
C GLY A 245 8.46 -8.80 -4.98
N THR A 246 7.95 -9.94 -4.51
CA THR A 246 8.73 -10.88 -3.69
C THR A 246 9.96 -11.40 -4.44
N PHE A 247 9.83 -11.74 -5.73
CA PHE A 247 10.95 -12.12 -6.58
C PHE A 247 11.98 -11.01 -6.70
N LEU A 248 11.55 -9.80 -7.04
CA LEU A 248 12.44 -8.65 -7.26
C LEU A 248 13.28 -8.33 -6.01
N VAL A 249 12.66 -8.35 -4.82
CA VAL A 249 13.35 -8.06 -3.56
C VAL A 249 14.32 -9.18 -3.15
N ARG A 250 13.96 -10.45 -3.40
CA ARG A 250 14.67 -11.61 -2.85
C ARG A 250 15.68 -12.24 -3.80
N SER A 251 15.60 -11.96 -5.09
CA SER A 251 16.57 -12.45 -6.07
C SER A 251 17.89 -11.67 -6.06
N GLY A 252 17.89 -10.44 -5.49
CA GLY A 252 19.04 -9.55 -5.53
C GLY A 252 19.40 -9.06 -6.94
N VAL A 253 18.50 -9.20 -7.92
CA VAL A 253 18.73 -8.74 -9.30
C VAL A 253 18.62 -7.22 -9.45
N LEU A 254 17.99 -6.55 -8.50
CA LEU A 254 17.81 -5.11 -8.49
C LEU A 254 18.76 -4.42 -7.53
N VAL A 255 19.27 -3.27 -7.93
CA VAL A 255 20.01 -2.37 -7.04
C VAL A 255 19.01 -1.51 -6.28
N SER A 256 18.88 -1.74 -4.98
CA SER A 256 17.97 -1.03 -4.08
C SER A 256 18.53 -1.08 -2.65
N VAL A 257 18.25 -0.04 -1.85
CA VAL A 257 18.55 -0.02 -0.41
C VAL A 257 17.75 -1.08 0.36
N HIS A 258 16.67 -1.59 -0.23
CA HIS A 258 15.78 -2.60 0.33
C HIS A 258 16.10 -4.02 -0.16
N SER A 259 17.03 -4.20 -1.10
CA SER A 259 17.34 -5.51 -1.67
C SER A 259 18.23 -6.32 -0.73
N PHE A 260 17.95 -7.63 -0.66
CA PHE A 260 18.84 -8.59 0.00
C PHE A 260 20.05 -8.92 -0.90
N ALA A 261 21.05 -9.56 -0.32
CA ALA A 261 22.19 -10.03 -1.08
C ALA A 261 21.76 -10.92 -2.26
N SER A 262 22.47 -10.78 -3.39
CA SER A 262 22.19 -11.55 -4.60
C SER A 262 22.36 -13.05 -4.35
N ASP A 263 21.31 -13.82 -4.63
CA ASP A 263 21.31 -15.28 -4.56
C ASP A 263 20.52 -15.84 -5.76
N PRO A 264 21.23 -16.30 -6.80
CA PRO A 264 20.58 -16.81 -8.02
C PRO A 264 19.67 -18.02 -7.77
N SER A 265 19.97 -18.86 -6.77
CA SER A 265 19.18 -20.07 -6.49
C SER A 265 17.80 -19.71 -5.97
N ARG A 266 17.73 -18.72 -5.06
CA ARG A 266 16.49 -18.16 -4.54
C ARG A 266 15.67 -17.51 -5.64
N GLY A 267 16.32 -16.71 -6.49
CA GLY A 267 15.69 -16.07 -7.65
C GLY A 267 15.06 -17.06 -8.60
N LEU A 268 15.80 -18.12 -8.98
CA LEU A 268 15.32 -19.15 -9.90
C LEU A 268 14.12 -19.92 -9.35
N PHE A 269 14.15 -20.28 -8.06
CA PHE A 269 13.03 -20.98 -7.42
C PHE A 269 11.75 -20.13 -7.44
N ILE A 270 11.83 -18.85 -7.03
CA ILE A 270 10.66 -17.96 -7.03
C ILE A 270 10.16 -17.72 -8.45
N LEU A 271 11.05 -17.59 -9.43
CA LEU A 271 10.67 -17.45 -10.83
C LEU A 271 9.90 -18.69 -11.33
N GLY A 272 10.38 -19.90 -10.99
CA GLY A 272 9.66 -21.15 -11.27
C GLY A 272 8.28 -21.18 -10.64
N LEU A 273 8.16 -20.77 -9.37
CA LEU A 273 6.89 -20.68 -8.66
C LEU A 273 5.95 -19.65 -9.33
N LEU A 274 6.46 -18.50 -9.75
CA LEU A 274 5.72 -17.49 -10.53
C LEU A 274 5.16 -18.08 -11.82
N VAL A 275 5.98 -18.78 -12.59
CA VAL A 275 5.57 -19.40 -13.85
C VAL A 275 4.44 -20.41 -13.61
N VAL A 276 4.54 -21.24 -12.58
CA VAL A 276 3.50 -22.23 -12.25
C VAL A 276 2.19 -21.53 -11.81
N ILE A 277 2.28 -20.59 -10.88
CA ILE A 277 1.08 -19.93 -10.32
C ILE A 277 0.43 -19.03 -11.37
N ILE A 278 1.18 -18.16 -12.04
CA ILE A 278 0.64 -17.22 -13.03
C ILE A 278 0.23 -17.97 -14.29
N GLY A 279 1.13 -18.81 -14.83
CA GLY A 279 0.86 -19.60 -16.04
C GLY A 279 -0.33 -20.52 -15.87
N GLY A 280 -0.40 -21.26 -14.76
CA GLY A 280 -1.54 -22.12 -14.43
C GLY A 280 -2.86 -21.36 -14.28
N SER A 281 -2.82 -20.18 -13.64
CA SER A 281 -3.99 -19.32 -13.47
C SER A 281 -4.49 -18.74 -14.77
N LEU A 282 -3.60 -18.26 -15.63
CA LEU A 282 -3.94 -17.72 -16.95
C LEU A 282 -4.41 -18.82 -17.91
N ALA A 283 -3.83 -20.01 -17.85
CA ALA A 283 -4.29 -21.17 -18.62
C ALA A 283 -5.71 -21.57 -18.20
N LEU A 284 -5.99 -21.64 -16.90
CA LEU A 284 -7.34 -21.89 -16.39
C LEU A 284 -8.32 -20.79 -16.80
N TYR A 285 -7.90 -19.52 -16.74
CA TYR A 285 -8.69 -18.40 -17.20
C TYR A 285 -9.00 -18.53 -18.70
N ALA A 286 -8.02 -18.79 -19.54
CA ALA A 286 -8.20 -18.94 -20.99
C ALA A 286 -9.18 -20.10 -21.31
N TYR A 287 -9.05 -21.24 -20.62
CA TYR A 287 -9.95 -22.38 -20.76
C TYR A 287 -11.40 -22.04 -20.39
N ARG A 288 -11.60 -21.22 -19.36
CA ARG A 288 -12.93 -20.82 -18.84
C ARG A 288 -13.47 -19.51 -19.46
N ALA A 289 -12.67 -18.77 -20.21
CA ALA A 289 -13.02 -17.46 -20.79
C ALA A 289 -14.36 -17.46 -21.56
N PRO A 290 -14.72 -18.50 -22.37
CA PRO A 290 -16.00 -18.53 -23.07
C PRO A 290 -17.23 -18.49 -22.16
N GLN A 291 -17.09 -18.93 -20.89
CA GLN A 291 -18.16 -18.96 -19.89
C GLN A 291 -18.32 -17.61 -19.15
N LEU A 292 -17.38 -16.68 -19.33
CA LEU A 292 -17.31 -15.40 -18.63
C LEU A 292 -18.18 -14.29 -19.24
N LYS A 293 -19.02 -14.61 -20.23
CA LYS A 293 -19.85 -13.61 -20.93
C LYS A 293 -20.73 -12.85 -19.96
N GLY A 294 -20.60 -11.53 -19.94
CA GLY A 294 -21.49 -10.63 -19.19
C GLY A 294 -22.84 -10.48 -19.90
N SER A 295 -23.92 -10.50 -19.12
CA SER A 295 -25.29 -10.35 -19.64
C SER A 295 -25.87 -8.94 -19.49
N GLY A 296 -25.12 -8.01 -18.92
CA GLY A 296 -25.59 -6.65 -18.64
C GLY A 296 -25.41 -5.71 -19.83
N ARG A 297 -26.43 -4.85 -20.06
CA ARG A 297 -26.34 -3.73 -21.00
C ARG A 297 -26.16 -2.42 -20.24
N TYR A 298 -25.30 -1.55 -20.73
CA TYR A 298 -25.07 -0.19 -20.23
C TYR A 298 -24.72 0.76 -21.39
N GLN A 299 -25.04 2.02 -21.21
CA GLN A 299 -24.74 3.07 -22.19
C GLN A 299 -23.37 3.65 -21.95
N LEU A 300 -22.82 4.35 -22.94
CA LEU A 300 -21.53 5.02 -22.86
C LEU A 300 -21.45 5.97 -21.66
N PHE A 301 -22.51 6.77 -21.44
CA PHE A 301 -22.62 7.61 -20.25
C PHE A 301 -23.29 6.84 -19.11
N SER A 302 -22.49 6.17 -18.31
CA SER A 302 -22.94 5.38 -17.15
C SER A 302 -21.83 5.25 -16.12
N ARG A 303 -22.19 4.96 -14.87
CA ARG A 303 -21.20 4.70 -13.81
C ARG A 303 -20.29 3.52 -14.15
N GLU A 304 -20.78 2.53 -14.86
CA GLU A 304 -20.01 1.37 -15.32
C GLU A 304 -18.84 1.80 -16.20
N VAL A 305 -19.08 2.66 -17.19
CA VAL A 305 -18.03 3.13 -18.11
C VAL A 305 -17.00 4.01 -17.39
N LEU A 306 -17.44 4.88 -16.47
CA LEU A 306 -16.53 5.70 -15.68
C LEU A 306 -15.63 4.87 -14.77
N LEU A 307 -16.19 3.82 -14.11
CA LEU A 307 -15.40 2.88 -13.31
C LEU A 307 -14.46 2.03 -14.19
N MET A 308 -14.87 1.69 -15.40
CA MET A 308 -13.98 1.02 -16.37
C MET A 308 -12.84 1.94 -16.80
N GLY A 309 -13.12 3.23 -17.06
CA GLY A 309 -12.11 4.22 -17.35
C GLY A 309 -11.08 4.36 -16.20
N ASN A 310 -11.54 4.44 -14.96
CA ASN A 310 -10.65 4.43 -13.81
C ASN A 310 -9.78 3.17 -13.75
N ASN A 311 -10.36 2.00 -14.01
CA ASN A 311 -9.60 0.75 -14.03
C ASN A 311 -8.54 0.74 -15.15
N VAL A 312 -8.86 1.30 -16.32
CA VAL A 312 -7.90 1.43 -17.42
C VAL A 312 -6.73 2.32 -17.02
N PHE A 313 -6.97 3.48 -16.40
CA PHE A 313 -5.89 4.37 -15.94
C PHE A 313 -5.04 3.74 -14.85
N LEU A 314 -5.66 3.05 -13.88
CA LEU A 314 -4.92 2.33 -12.82
C LEU A 314 -4.06 1.19 -13.39
N THR A 315 -4.59 0.45 -14.38
CA THR A 315 -3.84 -0.61 -15.05
C THR A 315 -2.72 -0.03 -15.91
N ALA A 316 -2.97 1.07 -16.62
CA ALA A 316 -1.94 1.76 -17.39
C ALA A 316 -0.82 2.29 -16.47
N ALA A 317 -1.17 2.88 -15.32
CA ALA A 317 -0.20 3.28 -14.30
C ALA A 317 0.64 2.09 -13.81
N THR A 318 -0.01 0.95 -13.55
CA THR A 318 0.70 -0.28 -13.17
C THR A 318 1.68 -0.73 -14.25
N LEU A 319 1.28 -0.69 -15.52
CA LEU A 319 2.16 -1.06 -16.64
C LEU A 319 3.34 -0.10 -16.80
N VAL A 320 3.13 1.20 -16.62
CA VAL A 320 4.21 2.20 -16.63
C VAL A 320 5.22 1.90 -15.52
N VAL A 321 4.75 1.63 -14.30
CA VAL A 321 5.63 1.29 -13.17
C VAL A 321 6.36 -0.02 -13.44
N LEU A 322 5.65 -1.05 -13.91
CA LEU A 322 6.24 -2.36 -14.22
C LEU A 322 7.33 -2.27 -15.28
N LEU A 323 7.02 -1.63 -16.41
CA LEU A 323 7.98 -1.48 -17.52
C LEU A 323 9.16 -0.60 -17.11
N GLY A 324 8.91 0.54 -16.44
CA GLY A 324 9.97 1.42 -15.98
C GLY A 324 10.90 0.76 -14.95
N THR A 325 10.37 -0.15 -14.13
CA THR A 325 11.16 -0.89 -13.13
C THR A 325 11.94 -2.06 -13.74
N LEU A 326 11.34 -2.80 -14.69
CA LEU A 326 11.97 -3.99 -15.26
C LEU A 326 12.86 -3.69 -16.46
N LEU A 327 12.59 -2.61 -17.23
CA LEU A 327 13.32 -2.32 -18.46
C LEU A 327 14.84 -2.16 -18.24
N PRO A 328 15.33 -1.48 -17.18
CA PRO A 328 16.78 -1.42 -16.91
C PRO A 328 17.40 -2.81 -16.69
N LEU A 329 16.69 -3.70 -15.99
CA LEU A 329 17.13 -5.07 -15.75
C LEU A 329 17.21 -5.86 -17.07
N VAL A 330 16.14 -5.87 -17.85
CA VAL A 330 16.08 -6.60 -19.12
C VAL A 330 17.15 -6.08 -20.07
N HIS A 331 17.31 -4.75 -20.18
CA HIS A 331 18.30 -4.12 -21.06
C HIS A 331 19.73 -4.54 -20.73
N LYS A 332 20.06 -4.64 -19.43
CA LYS A 332 21.35 -5.14 -18.96
C LYS A 332 21.55 -6.61 -19.28
N GLU A 333 20.56 -7.47 -19.00
CA GLU A 333 20.66 -8.93 -19.17
C GLU A 333 20.77 -9.36 -20.65
N ILE A 334 20.16 -8.61 -21.58
CA ILE A 334 20.32 -8.88 -23.02
C ILE A 334 21.56 -8.25 -23.64
N GLY A 335 22.48 -7.69 -22.82
CA GLY A 335 23.78 -7.16 -23.26
C GLY A 335 23.72 -5.80 -23.95
N MET A 336 22.62 -5.06 -23.86
CA MET A 336 22.49 -3.71 -24.45
C MET A 336 23.09 -2.59 -23.58
N GLY A 337 23.74 -2.94 -22.46
CA GLY A 337 24.33 -2.00 -21.52
C GLY A 337 23.40 -1.58 -20.38
N SER A 338 23.86 -0.65 -19.54
CA SER A 338 23.09 -0.16 -18.38
C SER A 338 22.34 1.11 -18.74
N ILE A 339 21.02 1.13 -18.46
CA ILE A 339 20.17 2.32 -18.51
C ILE A 339 19.60 2.60 -17.13
N SER A 340 19.27 3.85 -16.85
CA SER A 340 18.60 4.25 -15.60
C SER A 340 17.27 4.94 -15.92
N ILE A 341 16.22 4.47 -15.27
CA ILE A 341 14.88 5.09 -15.32
C ILE A 341 14.55 5.53 -13.89
N GLY A 342 14.55 6.84 -13.67
CA GLY A 342 14.38 7.44 -12.34
C GLY A 342 13.13 8.28 -12.19
N ALA A 343 13.07 9.01 -11.09
CA ALA A 343 11.93 9.84 -10.67
C ALA A 343 11.38 10.79 -11.77
N PRO A 344 12.20 11.46 -12.62
CA PRO A 344 11.65 12.33 -13.66
C PRO A 344 10.69 11.62 -14.61
N PHE A 345 11.04 10.40 -15.06
CA PHE A 345 10.20 9.60 -15.94
C PHE A 345 8.87 9.24 -15.26
N PHE A 346 8.94 8.69 -14.04
CA PHE A 346 7.74 8.26 -13.34
C PHE A 346 6.83 9.45 -12.99
N ASN A 347 7.39 10.54 -12.49
CA ASN A 347 6.63 11.74 -12.16
C ASN A 347 5.88 12.31 -13.38
N GLN A 348 6.54 12.35 -14.54
CA GLN A 348 5.92 12.83 -15.77
C GLN A 348 4.79 11.91 -16.23
N MET A 349 5.04 10.59 -16.29
CA MET A 349 4.03 9.61 -16.70
C MET A 349 2.83 9.60 -15.76
N PHE A 350 3.07 9.66 -14.44
CA PHE A 350 1.98 9.74 -13.47
C PHE A 350 1.17 11.04 -13.60
N THR A 351 1.80 12.17 -13.88
CA THR A 351 1.07 13.42 -14.12
C THR A 351 0.07 13.28 -15.27
N TYR A 352 0.45 12.61 -16.37
CA TYR A 352 -0.45 12.39 -17.50
C TYR A 352 -1.61 11.42 -17.18
N LEU A 353 -1.39 10.44 -16.33
CA LEU A 353 -2.39 9.42 -15.98
C LEU A 353 -3.30 9.87 -14.84
N ILE A 354 -2.79 10.63 -13.86
CA ILE A 354 -3.55 11.02 -12.68
C ILE A 354 -4.64 12.05 -12.98
N VAL A 355 -4.41 12.96 -13.92
CA VAL A 355 -5.39 14.01 -14.27
C VAL A 355 -6.71 13.41 -14.79
N PRO A 356 -6.74 12.58 -15.85
CA PRO A 356 -7.98 11.96 -16.30
C PRO A 356 -8.56 10.97 -15.28
N PHE A 357 -7.72 10.26 -14.52
CA PHE A 357 -8.17 9.40 -13.44
C PHE A 357 -8.98 10.18 -12.39
N VAL A 358 -8.46 11.31 -11.92
CA VAL A 358 -9.11 12.16 -10.92
C VAL A 358 -10.40 12.78 -11.46
N LEU A 359 -10.44 13.17 -12.73
CA LEU A 359 -11.68 13.64 -13.36
C LEU A 359 -12.77 12.57 -13.28
N PHE A 360 -12.47 11.33 -13.66
CA PHE A 360 -13.44 10.23 -13.58
C PHE A 360 -13.79 9.86 -12.14
N MET A 361 -12.83 9.95 -11.21
CA MET A 361 -13.04 9.71 -9.79
C MET A 361 -14.09 10.68 -9.20
N GLY A 362 -14.10 11.94 -9.59
CA GLY A 362 -15.12 12.92 -9.16
C GLY A 362 -16.47 12.73 -9.85
N ILE A 363 -16.49 12.37 -11.14
CA ILE A 363 -17.74 12.20 -11.91
C ILE A 363 -18.45 10.88 -11.54
N GLY A 364 -17.68 9.81 -11.30
CA GLY A 364 -18.20 8.46 -11.10
C GLY A 364 -19.27 8.34 -10.01
N PRO A 365 -19.07 8.83 -8.78
CA PRO A 365 -20.05 8.78 -7.71
C PRO A 365 -21.36 9.55 -8.00
N LEU A 366 -21.30 10.60 -8.78
CA LEU A 366 -22.46 11.42 -9.18
C LEU A 366 -23.29 10.72 -10.26
N SER A 367 -22.70 9.82 -11.03
CA SER A 367 -23.35 9.17 -12.16
C SER A 367 -24.28 8.03 -11.74
N ARG A 368 -25.28 7.75 -12.56
CA ARG A 368 -26.23 6.63 -12.36
C ARG A 368 -25.75 5.35 -13.03
N TRP A 369 -26.21 4.23 -12.50
CA TRP A 369 -26.02 2.92 -13.14
C TRP A 369 -26.87 2.79 -14.42
N LYS A 370 -26.41 2.03 -15.40
CA LYS A 370 -26.99 1.75 -16.73
C LYS A 370 -26.94 2.91 -17.70
N SER A 371 -27.43 4.07 -17.32
CA SER A 371 -27.47 5.25 -18.18
C SER A 371 -27.53 6.53 -17.36
N GLN A 372 -26.89 7.55 -17.87
CA GLN A 372 -26.88 8.90 -17.30
C GLN A 372 -27.11 9.89 -18.43
N SER A 373 -28.05 10.83 -18.25
CA SER A 373 -28.18 11.97 -19.13
C SER A 373 -27.02 12.94 -18.90
N ALA A 374 -26.33 13.31 -19.97
CA ALA A 374 -25.23 14.28 -19.90
C ALA A 374 -25.73 15.63 -19.37
N ASP A 375 -26.89 16.10 -19.82
CA ASP A 375 -27.48 17.40 -19.45
C ASP A 375 -27.79 17.49 -17.96
N ALA A 376 -28.20 16.37 -17.34
CA ALA A 376 -28.53 16.32 -15.91
C ALA A 376 -27.31 16.51 -14.99
N LEU A 377 -26.11 16.14 -15.47
CA LEU A 377 -24.87 16.31 -14.73
C LEU A 377 -24.11 17.58 -15.11
N TYR A 378 -24.24 18.06 -16.34
CA TYR A 378 -23.41 19.11 -16.92
C TYR A 378 -23.32 20.37 -16.03
N LYS A 379 -24.48 20.92 -15.62
CA LYS A 379 -24.50 22.12 -14.76
C LYS A 379 -23.78 21.90 -13.43
N GLN A 380 -23.97 20.73 -12.79
CA GLN A 380 -23.34 20.42 -11.52
C GLN A 380 -21.82 20.26 -11.67
N LEU A 381 -21.39 19.59 -12.73
CA LEU A 381 -19.97 19.42 -13.03
C LEU A 381 -19.29 20.75 -13.38
N LEU A 382 -19.96 21.65 -14.12
CA LEU A 382 -19.43 22.99 -14.38
C LEU A 382 -19.27 23.82 -13.10
N ILE A 383 -20.27 23.79 -12.21
CA ILE A 383 -20.18 24.48 -10.93
C ILE A 383 -19.05 23.89 -10.08
N ALA A 384 -19.00 22.55 -9.98
CA ALA A 384 -17.93 21.87 -9.23
C ALA A 384 -16.55 22.20 -9.80
N PHE A 385 -16.41 22.21 -11.12
CA PHE A 385 -15.15 22.56 -11.80
C PHE A 385 -14.76 24.01 -11.55
N GLY A 386 -15.70 24.96 -11.75
CA GLY A 386 -15.45 26.37 -11.48
C GLY A 386 -15.02 26.64 -10.04
N LEU A 387 -15.73 26.03 -9.06
CA LEU A 387 -15.37 26.14 -7.65
C LEU A 387 -14.00 25.51 -7.35
N SER A 388 -13.69 24.36 -7.96
CA SER A 388 -12.40 23.69 -7.77
C SER A 388 -11.24 24.51 -8.32
N VAL A 389 -11.41 25.09 -9.52
CA VAL A 389 -10.41 25.97 -10.14
C VAL A 389 -10.22 27.23 -9.28
N SER A 390 -11.31 27.89 -8.88
CA SER A 390 -11.24 29.09 -8.03
C SER A 390 -10.54 28.80 -6.70
N ALA A 391 -10.93 27.72 -5.99
CA ALA A 391 -10.33 27.34 -4.72
C ALA A 391 -8.85 26.98 -4.88
N GLY A 392 -8.50 26.18 -5.90
CA GLY A 392 -7.12 25.78 -6.15
C GLY A 392 -6.20 26.97 -6.47
N ILE A 393 -6.68 27.90 -7.31
CA ILE A 393 -5.92 29.12 -7.64
C ILE A 393 -5.78 30.03 -6.42
N LEU A 394 -6.84 30.24 -5.65
CA LEU A 394 -6.79 31.06 -4.44
C LEU A 394 -5.80 30.54 -3.41
N VAL A 395 -5.82 29.23 -3.15
CA VAL A 395 -4.84 28.63 -2.23
C VAL A 395 -3.43 28.71 -2.79
N ASN A 396 -3.23 28.44 -4.09
CA ASN A 396 -1.91 28.56 -4.72
C ASN A 396 -1.36 30.01 -4.67
N ALA A 397 -2.23 31.00 -4.82
CA ALA A 397 -1.86 32.42 -4.77
C ALA A 397 -1.54 32.93 -3.35
N SER A 398 -1.87 32.16 -2.29
CA SER A 398 -1.50 32.51 -0.91
C SER A 398 -0.04 32.17 -0.57
N PHE A 399 0.67 31.45 -1.42
CA PHE A 399 2.10 31.18 -1.29
C PHE A 399 2.91 32.30 -1.98
N GLU A 400 4.08 32.62 -1.45
CA GLU A 400 4.96 33.68 -1.99
C GLU A 400 5.32 33.47 -3.46
N GLN A 401 5.46 32.23 -3.89
CA GLN A 401 5.72 31.87 -5.28
C GLN A 401 4.61 30.92 -5.78
N SER A 402 3.94 31.30 -6.85
CA SER A 402 2.92 30.46 -7.47
C SER A 402 3.55 29.33 -8.32
N SER A 403 3.03 28.11 -8.19
CA SER A 403 3.44 26.95 -8.96
C SER A 403 2.27 26.38 -9.77
N TYR A 404 2.47 26.16 -11.08
CA TYR A 404 1.45 25.52 -11.93
C TYR A 404 1.14 24.08 -11.49
N MET A 405 2.14 23.33 -11.04
CA MET A 405 1.96 21.95 -10.57
C MET A 405 1.21 21.92 -9.24
N ALA A 406 1.50 22.84 -8.32
CA ALA A 406 0.72 22.99 -7.09
C ALA A 406 -0.74 23.39 -7.39
N ALA A 407 -0.96 24.36 -8.29
CA ALA A 407 -2.30 24.77 -8.72
C ALA A 407 -3.08 23.58 -9.29
N LEU A 408 -2.47 22.80 -10.20
CA LEU A 408 -3.09 21.60 -10.79
C LEU A 408 -3.47 20.60 -9.70
N GLY A 409 -2.55 20.25 -8.79
CA GLY A 409 -2.80 19.32 -7.71
C GLY A 409 -3.89 19.78 -6.76
N LEU A 410 -3.92 21.06 -6.41
CA LEU A 410 -4.97 21.68 -5.58
C LEU A 410 -6.33 21.65 -6.28
N VAL A 411 -6.39 22.03 -7.57
CA VAL A 411 -7.62 21.94 -8.37
C VAL A 411 -8.16 20.52 -8.39
N MET A 412 -7.31 19.52 -8.60
CA MET A 412 -7.70 18.11 -8.58
C MET A 412 -8.21 17.68 -7.20
N SER A 413 -7.55 18.11 -6.13
CA SER A 413 -7.97 17.82 -4.76
C SER A 413 -9.34 18.42 -4.43
N PHE A 414 -9.53 19.70 -4.74
CA PHE A 414 -10.82 20.38 -4.57
C PHE A 414 -11.91 19.78 -5.46
N TRP A 415 -11.58 19.31 -6.66
CA TRP A 415 -12.51 18.59 -7.52
C TRP A 415 -13.07 17.33 -6.83
N ILE A 416 -12.23 16.53 -6.21
CA ILE A 416 -12.66 15.34 -5.47
C ILE A 416 -13.50 15.73 -4.26
N ILE A 417 -13.06 16.72 -3.48
CA ILE A 417 -13.76 17.18 -2.27
C ILE A 417 -15.16 17.70 -2.62
N ILE A 418 -15.25 18.62 -3.59
CA ILE A 418 -16.51 19.29 -3.96
C ILE A 418 -17.49 18.29 -4.57
N THR A 419 -17.02 17.40 -5.47
CA THR A 419 -17.88 16.37 -6.05
C THR A 419 -18.36 15.35 -5.03
N THR A 420 -17.53 15.02 -4.02
CA THR A 420 -17.93 14.17 -2.90
C THR A 420 -19.00 14.84 -2.04
N ILE A 421 -18.87 16.12 -1.74
CA ILE A 421 -19.88 16.90 -1.01
C ILE A 421 -21.21 16.94 -1.78
N ILE A 422 -21.17 17.17 -3.09
CA ILE A 422 -22.35 17.17 -3.95
C ILE A 422 -23.02 15.79 -3.93
N GLU A 423 -22.26 14.73 -3.97
CA GLU A 423 -22.75 13.34 -3.94
C GLU A 423 -23.48 13.04 -2.60
N ILE A 424 -22.87 13.39 -1.48
CA ILE A 424 -23.50 13.25 -0.15
C ILE A 424 -24.81 14.04 -0.10
N ARG A 425 -24.79 15.31 -0.53
CA ARG A 425 -25.98 16.15 -0.59
C ARG A 425 -27.10 15.54 -1.41
N GLN A 426 -26.81 15.03 -2.60
CA GLN A 426 -27.79 14.36 -3.46
C GLN A 426 -28.44 13.15 -2.81
N ARG A 427 -27.71 12.42 -1.96
CA ARG A 427 -28.27 11.25 -1.26
C ARG A 427 -29.16 11.59 -0.09
N VAL A 428 -28.84 12.64 0.64
CA VAL A 428 -29.61 13.00 1.86
C VAL A 428 -30.76 13.95 1.55
N GLN A 429 -30.66 14.79 0.52
CA GLN A 429 -31.64 15.82 0.19
C GLN A 429 -33.07 15.30 -0.06
N PRO A 430 -33.33 14.16 -0.73
CA PRO A 430 -34.68 13.65 -0.92
C PRO A 430 -35.38 13.28 0.39
N GLN A 431 -34.62 12.83 1.40
CA GLN A 431 -35.14 12.47 2.73
C GLN A 431 -35.48 13.71 3.55
N ILE A 432 -34.64 14.74 3.46
CA ILE A 432 -34.85 16.04 4.13
C ILE A 432 -36.03 16.77 3.48
N ALA A 433 -36.07 16.87 2.15
CA ALA A 433 -37.13 17.56 1.40
C ALA A 433 -38.51 16.93 1.61
N SER A 434 -38.59 15.64 1.91
CA SER A 434 -39.84 14.96 2.25
C SER A 434 -40.33 15.25 3.68
N GLY A 435 -39.59 16.03 4.48
CA GLY A 435 -39.89 16.32 5.89
C GLY A 435 -39.77 15.12 6.83
N LYS A 436 -39.30 13.96 6.34
CA LYS A 436 -39.25 12.71 7.10
C LYS A 436 -38.05 12.61 8.05
N MET A 437 -36.99 13.39 7.81
CA MET A 437 -35.74 13.29 8.55
C MET A 437 -34.98 14.62 8.57
N THR A 438 -34.26 14.80 9.65
CA THR A 438 -33.21 15.83 9.77
C THR A 438 -31.98 15.49 8.95
N ILE A 439 -31.10 16.47 8.76
CA ILE A 439 -29.78 16.25 8.09
C ILE A 439 -28.99 15.16 8.82
N VAL A 440 -28.91 15.24 10.15
CA VAL A 440 -28.14 14.29 10.97
C VAL A 440 -28.67 12.86 10.84
N GLU A 441 -29.99 12.68 10.96
CA GLU A 441 -30.62 11.35 10.79
C GLU A 441 -30.39 10.79 9.37
N SER A 442 -30.44 11.65 8.34
CA SER A 442 -30.21 11.26 6.96
C SER A 442 -28.76 10.81 6.74
N LEU A 443 -27.79 11.50 7.33
CA LEU A 443 -26.36 11.14 7.28
C LEU A 443 -26.10 9.82 8.04
N GLN A 444 -26.72 9.61 9.20
CA GLN A 444 -26.58 8.36 9.97
C GLN A 444 -27.14 7.13 9.26
N LYS A 445 -28.09 7.31 8.32
CA LYS A 445 -28.65 6.22 7.51
C LYS A 445 -27.77 5.80 6.33
N LEU A 446 -26.75 6.57 6.02
CA LEU A 446 -25.77 6.17 5.01
C LEU A 446 -25.01 4.93 5.50
N THR A 447 -24.81 3.98 4.59
CA THR A 447 -24.18 2.70 4.95
C THR A 447 -22.70 2.85 5.27
N PRO A 448 -22.10 1.99 6.12
CA PRO A 448 -20.65 1.99 6.36
C PRO A 448 -19.82 1.90 5.08
N SER A 449 -20.25 1.10 4.11
CA SER A 449 -19.58 1.01 2.81
C SER A 449 -19.64 2.31 1.99
N HIS A 450 -20.67 3.15 2.19
CA HIS A 450 -20.74 4.47 1.58
C HIS A 450 -19.73 5.42 2.24
N TRP A 451 -19.70 5.48 3.56
CA TRP A 451 -18.73 6.26 4.31
C TRP A 451 -17.30 5.81 4.03
N GLY A 452 -17.09 4.50 3.84
CA GLY A 452 -15.81 3.97 3.42
C GLY A 452 -15.34 4.49 2.05
N MET A 453 -16.26 4.60 1.07
CA MET A 453 -15.97 5.23 -0.22
C MET A 453 -15.65 6.72 -0.05
N VAL A 454 -16.45 7.45 0.72
CA VAL A 454 -16.24 8.89 1.00
C VAL A 454 -14.85 9.10 1.63
N SER A 455 -14.53 8.35 2.68
CA SER A 455 -13.22 8.44 3.34
C SER A 455 -12.08 8.08 2.40
N GLY A 456 -12.24 7.05 1.56
CA GLY A 456 -11.23 6.66 0.56
C GLY A 456 -10.93 7.79 -0.43
N HIS A 457 -11.97 8.45 -0.95
CA HIS A 457 -11.81 9.57 -1.89
C HIS A 457 -11.26 10.83 -1.22
N LEU A 458 -11.76 11.19 -0.04
CA LEU A 458 -11.26 12.34 0.71
C LEU A 458 -9.80 12.12 1.17
N GLY A 459 -9.46 10.92 1.63
CA GLY A 459 -8.08 10.59 1.97
C GLY A 459 -7.14 10.74 0.79
N PHE A 460 -7.55 10.28 -0.40
CA PHE A 460 -6.78 10.48 -1.62
C PHE A 460 -6.61 11.97 -1.96
N ALA A 461 -7.65 12.80 -1.80
CA ALA A 461 -7.55 14.24 -2.02
C ALA A 461 -6.57 14.91 -1.04
N VAL A 462 -6.56 14.50 0.24
CA VAL A 462 -5.61 14.98 1.26
C VAL A 462 -4.17 14.58 0.89
N THR A 463 -3.93 13.31 0.51
CA THR A 463 -2.62 12.85 0.03
C THR A 463 -2.15 13.66 -1.17
N LEU A 464 -3.02 13.87 -2.16
CA LEU A 464 -2.70 14.63 -3.37
C LEU A 464 -2.36 16.09 -3.05
N THR A 465 -3.05 16.71 -2.09
CA THR A 465 -2.73 18.05 -1.60
C THR A 465 -1.32 18.09 -0.99
N GLY A 466 -1.00 17.11 -0.11
CA GLY A 466 0.33 17.00 0.49
C GLY A 466 1.43 16.85 -0.56
N ILE A 467 1.24 15.95 -1.52
CA ILE A 467 2.19 15.74 -2.63
C ILE A 467 2.39 17.02 -3.44
N ALA A 468 1.28 17.70 -3.83
CA ALA A 468 1.35 18.90 -4.66
C ALA A 468 2.09 20.02 -3.96
N LEU A 469 1.78 20.26 -2.68
CA LEU A 469 2.37 21.36 -1.92
C LEU A 469 3.83 21.10 -1.55
N VAL A 470 4.17 19.88 -1.06
CA VAL A 470 5.57 19.59 -0.72
C VAL A 470 6.45 19.56 -1.96
N SER A 471 5.97 19.01 -3.09
CA SER A 471 6.77 18.96 -4.32
C SER A 471 7.03 20.33 -4.93
N ALA A 472 6.11 21.28 -4.74
CA ALA A 472 6.24 22.62 -5.30
C ALA A 472 6.97 23.61 -4.38
N TYR A 473 6.81 23.48 -3.07
CA TYR A 473 7.22 24.49 -2.09
C TYR A 473 8.24 23.99 -1.06
N ASN A 474 8.74 22.76 -1.21
CA ASN A 474 9.90 22.29 -0.42
C ASN A 474 11.12 23.14 -0.76
N VAL A 475 11.81 23.62 0.27
CA VAL A 475 13.08 24.33 0.13
C VAL A 475 14.17 23.58 0.86
N GLU A 476 15.29 23.36 0.17
CA GLU A 476 16.48 22.69 0.66
C GLU A 476 17.65 23.68 0.66
N ARG A 477 18.51 23.58 1.68
CA ARG A 477 19.77 24.28 1.73
C ARG A 477 20.86 23.44 2.36
N ASN A 478 21.93 23.21 1.61
CA ASN A 478 23.15 22.59 2.12
C ASN A 478 24.10 23.70 2.57
N VAL A 479 24.51 23.68 3.82
CA VAL A 479 25.31 24.75 4.42
C VAL A 479 26.44 24.21 5.28
N ARG A 480 27.54 24.97 5.35
CA ARG A 480 28.57 24.82 6.35
C ARG A 480 28.23 25.74 7.52
N MET A 481 28.28 25.24 8.74
CA MET A 481 28.02 26.02 9.94
C MET A 481 29.06 25.77 11.01
N ALA A 482 29.64 26.86 11.55
CA ALA A 482 30.37 26.88 12.82
C ALA A 482 29.38 27.06 14.00
N VAL A 483 29.81 26.78 15.20
CA VAL A 483 29.01 27.02 16.43
C VAL A 483 28.66 28.50 16.53
N GLY A 484 27.36 28.79 16.63
CA GLY A 484 26.82 30.16 16.68
C GLY A 484 26.38 30.70 15.33
N ASP A 485 26.71 30.04 14.20
CA ASP A 485 26.27 30.45 12.86
C ASP A 485 24.76 30.35 12.72
N LYS A 486 24.24 31.19 11.85
CA LYS A 486 22.80 31.32 11.58
C LYS A 486 22.51 31.22 10.08
N VAL A 487 21.44 30.52 9.76
CA VAL A 487 20.93 30.41 8.38
C VAL A 487 19.42 30.64 8.37
N THR A 488 18.96 31.54 7.50
CA THR A 488 17.52 31.80 7.33
C THR A 488 16.99 31.09 6.10
N LEU A 489 15.88 30.38 6.27
CA LEU A 489 15.17 29.64 5.22
C LEU A 489 13.66 29.79 5.42
N GLN A 490 12.94 30.34 4.43
CA GLN A 490 11.49 30.59 4.49
C GLN A 490 11.00 31.26 5.81
N GLY A 491 11.73 32.28 6.28
CA GLY A 491 11.37 33.01 7.50
C GLY A 491 11.73 32.30 8.82
N TYR A 492 12.36 31.13 8.76
CA TYR A 492 12.90 30.41 9.92
C TYR A 492 14.41 30.63 10.00
N GLU A 493 14.91 31.13 11.14
CA GLU A 493 16.34 31.28 11.45
C GLU A 493 16.81 30.04 12.20
N PHE A 494 17.69 29.25 11.59
CA PHE A 494 18.35 28.08 12.21
C PHE A 494 19.68 28.53 12.80
N VAL A 495 19.89 28.29 14.09
CA VAL A 495 21.10 28.68 14.84
C VAL A 495 21.78 27.41 15.31
N PHE A 496 23.00 27.14 14.84
CA PHE A 496 23.76 25.97 15.25
C PHE A 496 24.39 26.21 16.63
N LYS A 497 24.06 25.37 17.62
CA LYS A 497 24.51 25.49 19.02
C LYS A 497 25.77 24.69 19.34
N GLY A 498 26.10 23.73 18.48
CA GLY A 498 27.26 22.86 18.67
C GLY A 498 26.86 21.38 18.68
N ILE A 499 27.87 20.57 19.03
CA ILE A 499 27.78 19.11 19.09
C ILE A 499 27.90 18.64 20.53
N SER A 500 27.17 17.60 20.88
CA SER A 500 27.37 16.78 22.06
C SER A 500 27.57 15.32 21.69
N GLU A 501 28.47 14.63 22.37
CA GLU A 501 28.65 13.19 22.20
C GLU A 501 27.65 12.43 23.09
N PHE A 502 27.17 11.31 22.59
CA PHE A 502 26.25 10.41 23.28
C PHE A 502 26.67 8.95 23.07
N ALA A 503 26.67 8.17 24.14
CA ALA A 503 26.89 6.73 24.10
C ALA A 503 25.53 6.02 24.17
N GLY A 504 25.10 5.44 23.03
CA GLY A 504 23.91 4.59 22.93
C GLY A 504 24.17 3.15 23.38
N PRO A 505 23.18 2.27 23.29
CA PRO A 505 23.31 0.88 23.76
C PRO A 505 24.31 0.07 22.94
N ASN A 506 24.40 0.28 21.63
CA ASN A 506 25.31 -0.40 20.69
C ASN A 506 25.91 0.54 19.63
N TYR A 507 25.86 1.87 19.87
CA TYR A 507 26.44 2.89 19.01
C TYR A 507 26.98 4.08 19.82
N THR A 508 27.80 4.90 19.20
CA THR A 508 28.13 6.25 19.65
C THR A 508 27.54 7.26 18.69
N ALA A 509 27.16 8.44 19.17
CA ALA A 509 26.57 9.47 18.31
C ALA A 509 27.15 10.85 18.60
N ASP A 510 27.37 11.61 17.51
CA ASP A 510 27.52 13.06 17.54
C ASP A 510 26.14 13.68 17.34
N ILE A 511 25.66 14.47 18.29
CA ILE A 511 24.35 15.11 18.25
C ILE A 511 24.52 16.61 17.97
N GLY A 512 24.08 17.05 16.82
CA GLY A 512 24.03 18.45 16.40
C GLY A 512 22.78 19.15 16.90
N HIS A 513 22.96 20.14 17.78
CA HIS A 513 21.87 20.92 18.36
C HIS A 513 21.62 22.19 17.55
N LEU A 514 20.36 22.42 17.14
CA LEU A 514 19.93 23.64 16.48
C LEU A 514 18.72 24.23 17.17
N ASP A 515 18.76 25.55 17.41
CA ASP A 515 17.55 26.31 17.74
C ASP A 515 16.97 26.93 16.49
N VAL A 516 15.65 26.85 16.35
CA VAL A 516 14.94 27.48 15.24
C VAL A 516 14.08 28.62 15.76
N ASN A 517 14.28 29.80 15.19
CA ASN A 517 13.54 31.00 15.55
C ASN A 517 12.67 31.46 14.36
N GLN A 518 11.53 32.04 14.68
CA GLN A 518 10.67 32.73 13.70
C GLN A 518 10.22 34.06 14.32
N ASN A 519 10.42 35.15 13.61
CA ASN A 519 10.11 36.52 14.09
C ASN A 519 10.71 36.82 15.48
N GLY A 520 11.94 36.40 15.71
CA GLY A 520 12.67 36.60 16.97
C GLY A 520 12.25 35.73 18.16
N ARG A 521 11.30 34.79 17.94
CA ARG A 521 10.86 33.84 18.96
C ARG A 521 11.33 32.42 18.60
N LYS A 522 11.82 31.69 19.58
CA LYS A 522 12.16 30.28 19.41
C LYS A 522 10.90 29.45 19.20
N VAL A 523 10.85 28.70 18.09
CA VAL A 523 9.71 27.87 17.70
C VAL A 523 10.03 26.37 17.78
N ALA A 524 11.31 25.96 17.69
CA ALA A 524 11.73 24.58 17.79
C ALA A 524 13.17 24.45 18.30
N SER A 525 13.51 23.27 18.81
CA SER A 525 14.88 22.78 19.01
C SER A 525 15.02 21.46 18.29
N LEU A 526 16.03 21.34 17.43
CA LEU A 526 16.31 20.15 16.64
C LEU A 526 17.59 19.49 17.12
N ALA A 527 17.60 18.17 17.16
CA ALA A 527 18.76 17.35 17.46
C ALA A 527 18.95 16.37 16.29
N ALA A 528 19.93 16.60 15.45
CA ALA A 528 20.28 15.71 14.35
C ALA A 528 21.48 14.87 14.77
N GLU A 529 21.40 13.55 14.58
CA GLU A 529 22.43 12.64 15.09
C GLU A 529 23.23 12.03 13.93
N LYS A 530 24.51 11.77 14.23
CA LYS A 530 25.37 10.96 13.40
C LYS A 530 25.88 9.80 14.25
N ARG A 531 25.27 8.62 14.06
CA ARG A 531 25.53 7.42 14.85
C ARG A 531 26.60 6.58 14.21
N PHE A 532 27.57 6.12 14.98
CA PHE A 532 28.57 5.14 14.58
C PHE A 532 28.32 3.82 15.28
N TYR A 533 28.12 2.77 14.50
CA TYR A 533 27.88 1.40 14.96
C TYR A 533 29.17 0.58 14.87
N PRO A 534 29.86 0.31 15.99
CA PRO A 534 31.22 -0.25 15.99
C PRO A 534 31.29 -1.68 15.43
N VAL A 535 30.27 -2.51 15.63
CA VAL A 535 30.23 -3.90 15.14
C VAL A 535 30.13 -3.93 13.63
N GLN A 536 29.20 -3.16 13.05
CA GLN A 536 28.99 -3.04 11.61
C GLN A 536 30.00 -2.11 10.92
N ARG A 537 30.74 -1.28 11.70
CA ARG A 537 31.62 -0.20 11.23
C ARG A 537 30.90 0.73 10.23
N ASN A 538 29.68 1.04 10.53
CA ASN A 538 28.80 1.84 9.67
C ASN A 538 28.34 3.11 10.40
N VAL A 539 28.18 4.18 9.61
CA VAL A 539 27.69 5.47 10.09
C VAL A 539 26.27 5.69 9.56
N MET A 540 25.34 6.05 10.45
CA MET A 540 23.98 6.42 10.14
C MET A 540 23.71 7.87 10.50
N THR A 541 22.88 8.54 9.70
CA THR A 541 22.43 9.91 9.97
C THR A 541 20.95 9.87 10.33
N GLU A 542 20.67 10.31 11.56
CA GLU A 542 19.30 10.47 12.05
C GLU A 542 18.91 11.94 11.96
N ALA A 543 17.81 12.23 11.28
CA ALA A 543 17.40 13.60 11.09
C ALA A 543 16.74 14.20 12.34
N GLY A 544 17.09 15.44 12.67
CA GLY A 544 16.34 16.24 13.63
C GLY A 544 15.13 16.86 12.96
N ILE A 545 13.91 16.48 13.39
CA ILE A 545 12.67 16.92 12.76
C ILE A 545 11.73 17.54 13.79
N ASP A 546 11.26 18.78 13.53
CA ASP A 546 10.10 19.36 14.20
C ASP A 546 8.89 19.25 13.29
N SER A 547 8.04 18.26 13.59
CA SER A 547 6.91 17.86 12.75
C SER A 547 5.66 18.65 13.13
N GLY A 548 5.03 19.29 12.14
CA GLY A 548 3.83 20.10 12.32
C GLY A 548 2.70 19.77 11.34
N PHE A 549 1.51 20.33 11.58
CA PHE A 549 0.37 20.11 10.70
C PHE A 549 0.54 20.79 9.33
N THR A 550 1.21 21.95 9.29
CA THR A 550 1.38 22.74 8.07
C THR A 550 2.78 22.68 7.49
N ARG A 551 3.77 22.25 8.27
CA ARG A 551 5.17 22.15 7.83
C ARG A 551 6.00 21.25 8.74
N ASP A 552 7.08 20.68 8.19
CA ASP A 552 8.18 20.12 8.96
C ASP A 552 9.42 20.98 8.78
N LEU A 553 10.17 21.15 9.90
CA LEU A 553 11.53 21.67 9.89
C LEU A 553 12.46 20.46 10.06
N PHE A 554 13.35 20.26 9.11
CA PHE A 554 14.17 19.06 9.03
C PHE A 554 15.64 19.45 8.91
N VAL A 555 16.49 18.82 9.72
CA VAL A 555 17.95 18.98 9.64
C VAL A 555 18.62 17.61 9.65
N ALA A 556 19.54 17.37 8.73
CA ALA A 556 20.43 16.23 8.74
C ALA A 556 21.88 16.70 8.96
N LEU A 557 22.59 16.03 9.89
CA LEU A 557 23.98 16.28 10.18
C LEU A 557 24.89 15.52 9.21
N GLY A 558 25.72 16.24 8.48
CA GLY A 558 26.67 15.67 7.52
C GLY A 558 28.04 15.37 8.15
N GLU A 559 29.13 15.65 7.42
CA GLU A 559 30.49 15.40 7.85
C GLU A 559 31.08 16.63 8.58
N GLN A 560 31.97 16.37 9.54
CA GLN A 560 32.81 17.40 10.11
C GLN A 560 33.88 17.79 9.06
N LEU A 561 34.03 19.09 8.84
CA LEU A 561 34.99 19.63 7.89
C LEU A 561 36.36 19.83 8.56
N LYS A 562 37.41 19.93 7.75
CA LYS A 562 38.81 20.06 8.24
C LYS A 562 39.05 21.25 9.17
N ASN A 563 38.23 22.28 9.11
CA ASN A 563 38.29 23.48 9.93
C ASN A 563 37.49 23.40 11.23
N GLY A 564 36.87 22.24 11.53
CA GLY A 564 36.03 22.01 12.71
C GLY A 564 34.55 22.35 12.52
N ASP A 565 34.16 22.97 11.43
CA ASP A 565 32.75 23.24 11.11
C ASP A 565 32.04 21.96 10.67
N TRP A 566 30.71 22.03 10.62
CA TRP A 566 29.88 20.91 10.18
C TRP A 566 29.11 21.22 8.90
N SER A 567 28.98 20.22 8.06
CA SER A 567 28.04 20.26 6.95
C SER A 567 26.64 19.91 7.45
N LEU A 568 25.65 20.75 7.13
CA LEU A 568 24.25 20.50 7.49
C LEU A 568 23.37 20.62 6.26
N ARG A 569 22.37 19.76 6.22
CA ARG A 569 21.30 19.83 5.21
C ARG A 569 20.02 20.22 5.92
N ILE A 570 19.45 21.35 5.52
CA ILE A 570 18.29 21.96 6.16
C ILE A 570 17.14 22.03 5.16
N TYR A 571 15.95 21.62 5.61
CA TYR A 571 14.72 21.70 4.82
C TYR A 571 13.61 22.40 5.59
N VAL A 572 12.75 23.09 4.83
CA VAL A 572 11.39 23.46 5.24
C VAL A 572 10.42 22.77 4.28
N LYS A 573 9.59 21.88 4.82
CA LYS A 573 8.71 21.00 4.02
C LYS A 573 7.25 21.27 4.35
N PRO A 574 6.55 22.08 3.51
CA PRO A 574 5.16 22.40 3.76
C PRO A 574 4.25 21.19 3.51
N PHE A 575 3.31 20.97 4.39
CA PHE A 575 2.22 19.98 4.31
C PHE A 575 2.63 18.54 4.04
N ILE A 576 3.88 18.15 4.32
CA ILE A 576 4.35 16.79 4.04
C ILE A 576 3.55 15.75 4.80
N ASN A 577 3.14 16.01 6.04
CA ASN A 577 2.35 15.10 6.87
C ASN A 577 0.96 14.79 6.29
N TRP A 578 0.46 15.61 5.37
CA TRP A 578 -0.82 15.35 4.70
C TRP A 578 -0.75 14.14 3.77
N ILE A 579 0.44 13.78 3.29
CA ILE A 579 0.64 12.56 2.49
C ILE A 579 0.19 11.34 3.30
N TRP A 580 0.75 11.18 4.51
CA TRP A 580 0.47 10.04 5.38
C TRP A 580 -0.90 10.14 6.04
N LEU A 581 -1.33 11.33 6.45
CA LEU A 581 -2.69 11.55 6.97
C LEU A 581 -3.75 11.09 5.96
N GLY A 582 -3.60 11.45 4.69
CA GLY A 582 -4.54 11.05 3.65
C GLY A 582 -4.57 9.54 3.43
N THR A 583 -3.41 8.87 3.46
CA THR A 583 -3.34 7.40 3.35
C THR A 583 -3.99 6.69 4.54
N PHE A 584 -3.83 7.20 5.76
CA PHE A 584 -4.54 6.67 6.93
C PHE A 584 -6.06 6.87 6.84
N ILE A 585 -6.53 8.02 6.31
CA ILE A 585 -7.97 8.24 6.04
C ILE A 585 -8.47 7.24 5.00
N MET A 586 -7.70 6.94 3.94
CA MET A 586 -8.05 5.92 2.95
C MET A 586 -8.17 4.53 3.57
N ALA A 587 -7.19 4.12 4.38
CA ALA A 587 -7.20 2.83 5.05
C ALA A 587 -8.37 2.70 6.04
N PHE A 588 -8.67 3.75 6.80
CA PHE A 588 -9.85 3.83 7.66
C PHE A 588 -11.15 3.66 6.85
N GLY A 589 -11.24 4.28 5.68
CA GLY A 589 -12.34 4.08 4.74
C GLY A 589 -12.52 2.62 4.32
N GLY A 590 -11.41 1.89 4.12
CA GLY A 590 -11.42 0.45 3.89
C GLY A 590 -12.00 -0.32 5.07
N ILE A 591 -11.58 -0.03 6.29
CA ILE A 591 -12.08 -0.65 7.53
C ILE A 591 -13.59 -0.40 7.70
N LEU A 592 -14.05 0.83 7.46
CA LEU A 592 -15.48 1.15 7.45
C LEU A 592 -16.24 0.32 6.42
N SER A 593 -15.69 0.16 5.21
CA SER A 593 -16.32 -0.65 4.17
C SER A 593 -16.48 -2.11 4.57
N ILE A 594 -15.47 -2.70 5.21
CA ILE A 594 -15.52 -4.11 5.66
C ILE A 594 -16.53 -4.30 6.79
N SER A 595 -16.74 -3.29 7.64
CA SER A 595 -17.70 -3.36 8.77
C SER A 595 -19.16 -3.42 8.33
N ASP A 596 -19.47 -3.21 7.05
CA ASP A 596 -20.83 -3.24 6.51
C ASP A 596 -21.48 -4.62 6.69
N LYS A 597 -22.56 -4.66 7.46
CA LYS A 597 -23.31 -5.89 7.78
C LYS A 597 -23.76 -6.68 6.56
N ARG A 598 -23.90 -6.03 5.39
CA ARG A 598 -24.31 -6.69 4.13
C ARG A 598 -23.31 -7.76 3.67
N TYR A 599 -22.05 -7.67 4.06
CA TYR A 599 -21.06 -8.71 3.76
C TYR A 599 -21.16 -9.93 4.67
N ARG A 600 -21.74 -9.76 5.89
CA ARG A 600 -21.87 -10.83 6.89
C ARG A 600 -23.21 -11.56 6.81
N MET A 601 -24.26 -10.96 6.22
CA MET A 601 -25.63 -11.43 6.27
C MET A 601 -26.16 -11.89 4.89
N ALA A 602 -25.41 -12.66 4.13
CA ALA A 602 -25.98 -13.36 2.98
C ALA A 602 -26.87 -14.52 3.46
N LYS A 603 -28.11 -14.23 3.88
CA LYS A 603 -29.14 -15.26 3.99
C LYS A 603 -29.30 -15.88 2.62
N ILE A 604 -28.92 -17.15 2.46
CA ILE A 604 -29.31 -17.98 1.33
C ILE A 604 -30.82 -18.14 1.43
N THR A 605 -31.56 -17.32 0.72
CA THR A 605 -32.99 -17.61 0.47
C THR A 605 -33.01 -18.73 -0.56
N VAL A 606 -32.90 -19.97 -0.10
CA VAL A 606 -33.29 -21.13 -0.89
C VAL A 606 -34.81 -20.99 -1.06
N LYS A 607 -35.26 -20.51 -2.22
CA LYS A 607 -36.66 -20.66 -2.60
C LYS A 607 -36.94 -22.18 -2.59
N PRO A 608 -37.92 -22.65 -1.79
CA PRO A 608 -38.34 -24.04 -1.92
C PRO A 608 -38.78 -24.26 -3.37
N LYS A 609 -38.26 -25.30 -4.01
CA LYS A 609 -38.83 -25.79 -5.26
C LYS A 609 -40.29 -26.09 -4.94
N ALA A 610 -41.22 -25.39 -5.60
CA ALA A 610 -42.62 -25.73 -5.57
C ALA A 610 -42.73 -27.18 -6.06
N ASN A 611 -43.15 -28.07 -5.18
CA ASN A 611 -43.59 -29.40 -5.51
C ASN A 611 -44.84 -29.25 -6.40
N THR A 612 -44.70 -29.35 -7.67
CA THR A 612 -45.82 -29.64 -8.61
C THR A 612 -46.13 -31.12 -8.44
N SER A 613 -46.89 -31.43 -7.40
CA SER A 613 -47.66 -32.66 -7.40
C SER A 613 -48.83 -32.49 -8.39
N GLN A 614 -48.65 -33.01 -9.60
CA GLN A 614 -49.79 -33.27 -10.48
C GLN A 614 -50.62 -34.39 -9.88
N HIS A 615 -51.74 -34.04 -9.29
CA HIS A 615 -52.85 -34.96 -9.09
C HIS A 615 -53.45 -35.22 -10.49
N SER A 616 -53.18 -36.37 -11.06
CA SER A 616 -53.98 -36.96 -12.12
C SER A 616 -55.27 -37.47 -11.49
N ALA A 617 -56.34 -36.74 -11.64
CA ALA A 617 -57.70 -37.25 -11.45
C ALA A 617 -58.05 -38.16 -12.63
N LEU A 618 -58.10 -39.45 -12.39
CA LEU A 618 -58.78 -40.41 -13.25
C LEU A 618 -60.29 -40.17 -13.06
N THR A 619 -60.94 -39.74 -14.16
CA THR A 619 -62.40 -39.75 -14.26
C THR A 619 -62.77 -41.03 -15.00
N GLU A 620 -63.33 -42.00 -14.28
CA GLU A 620 -64.18 -43.05 -14.87
C GLU A 620 -65.43 -42.41 -15.45
N GLN A 621 -65.70 -42.68 -16.70
CA GLN A 621 -67.06 -42.67 -17.20
C GLN A 621 -67.28 -43.89 -18.11
N THR A 622 -68.17 -44.75 -17.60
CA THR A 622 -68.95 -45.79 -18.25
C THR A 622 -69.66 -45.33 -19.55
N LEU A 623 -69.50 -46.02 -20.64
CA LEU A 623 -70.48 -46.71 -21.46
C LEU A 623 -69.81 -47.30 -22.69
#